data_bf09cfd9509c42f362e22de8b44b1025
#
_entry.id   bf09cfd9509c42f362e22de8b44b1025
#
_cell.length_a   1.000
_cell.length_b   1.000
_cell.length_c   1.000
_cell.angle_alpha   90.00
_cell.angle_beta   90.00
_cell.angle_gamma   90.00
#
_symmetry.space_group_name_H-M   'P 1'
#
loop_
_entity.id
_entity.type
_entity.pdbx_description
1 polymer ?
#
loop_
_entity_poly.entity_id
_entity_poly.type
_entity_poly.pdbx_seq_one_letter_code
_entity_poly.pdbx_strand_id
1 'polypeptide(L)'
;MKNILFFLFISPVVFSDLSTNDCEQVELFFVTPQDGFISASQKFKVEFGSKNINVSPAGVIIEKSTDCSVSGHHHLIINNAYDVEKYENQPIPFDNNILHFGGGQKEAELTLPPGKYSLQLVIGDYEHKPINQVGSYKNYKPIVSKQINIEIAP
;
A
#
# COMPACT_ATOMS: atom_id res chain seq x y z
N MET A 1 -74.69 17.66 -6.57
CA MET A 1 -73.52 17.70 -5.63
C MET A 1 -72.41 16.94 -6.32
N LYS A 2 -71.38 17.63 -6.82
CA LYS A 2 -70.21 17.00 -7.51
C LYS A 2 -69.09 16.85 -6.50
N ASN A 3 -68.72 15.61 -6.19
CA ASN A 3 -67.55 15.32 -5.36
C ASN A 3 -66.28 15.45 -6.24
N ILE A 4 -65.42 16.41 -5.91
CA ILE A 4 -64.09 16.55 -6.47
C ILE A 4 -63.12 15.75 -5.60
N LEU A 5 -62.60 14.67 -6.18
CA LEU A 5 -61.59 13.84 -5.55
C LEU A 5 -60.19 14.47 -5.83
N PHE A 6 -59.53 14.98 -4.79
CA PHE A 6 -58.20 15.56 -4.86
C PHE A 6 -57.17 14.43 -4.73
N PHE A 7 -56.50 14.08 -5.81
CA PHE A 7 -55.36 13.17 -5.78
C PHE A 7 -54.09 13.92 -5.35
N LEU A 8 -53.61 13.67 -4.13
CA LEU A 8 -52.30 14.12 -3.70
C LEU A 8 -51.24 13.22 -4.36
N PHE A 9 -50.50 13.76 -5.30
CA PHE A 9 -49.27 13.11 -5.78
C PHE A 9 -48.15 13.35 -4.78
N ILE A 10 -47.79 12.33 -4.02
CA ILE A 10 -46.60 12.30 -3.20
C ILE A 10 -45.48 11.86 -4.11
N SER A 11 -44.62 12.80 -4.58
CA SER A 11 -43.39 12.47 -5.29
C SER A 11 -42.39 11.86 -4.29
N PRO A 12 -41.81 10.70 -4.58
CA PRO A 12 -40.73 10.18 -3.75
C PRO A 12 -39.51 11.10 -3.85
N VAL A 13 -39.08 11.67 -2.74
CA VAL A 13 -37.79 12.34 -2.63
C VAL A 13 -36.75 11.24 -2.63
N VAL A 14 -36.07 11.08 -3.76
CA VAL A 14 -34.89 10.24 -3.86
C VAL A 14 -33.76 11.00 -3.15
N PHE A 15 -33.45 10.61 -1.91
CA PHE A 15 -32.19 10.99 -1.30
C PHE A 15 -31.09 10.26 -2.05
N SER A 16 -30.41 10.94 -2.95
CA SER A 16 -29.11 10.50 -3.43
C SER A 16 -28.14 10.59 -2.24
N ASP A 17 -27.71 9.45 -1.76
CA ASP A 17 -26.66 9.33 -0.77
C ASP A 17 -25.35 9.86 -1.41
N LEU A 18 -25.07 11.14 -1.15
CA LEU A 18 -23.88 11.82 -1.67
C LEU A 18 -22.76 11.64 -0.65
N SER A 19 -22.21 10.43 -0.52
CA SER A 19 -20.91 10.23 0.11
C SER A 19 -20.21 8.98 -0.43
N THR A 20 -19.92 8.96 -1.70
CA THR A 20 -18.76 8.20 -2.13
C THR A 20 -17.56 9.09 -1.92
N ASN A 21 -16.72 8.78 -0.95
CA ASN A 21 -15.36 9.28 -0.92
C ASN A 21 -14.69 8.69 -2.17
N ASP A 22 -14.68 9.45 -3.27
CA ASP A 22 -14.04 9.09 -4.54
C ASP A 22 -12.49 9.14 -4.45
N CYS A 23 -11.93 8.75 -3.30
CA CYS A 23 -10.52 8.54 -3.21
C CYS A 23 -10.16 7.29 -4.01
N GLU A 24 -9.46 7.47 -5.12
CA GLU A 24 -8.82 6.34 -5.77
C GLU A 24 -7.97 5.57 -4.77
N GLN A 25 -8.05 4.25 -4.84
CA GLN A 25 -7.36 3.37 -3.89
C GLN A 25 -5.86 3.64 -3.87
N VAL A 26 -5.28 3.68 -2.67
CA VAL A 26 -3.83 3.71 -2.50
C VAL A 26 -3.30 2.31 -2.82
N GLU A 27 -2.35 2.22 -3.75
CA GLU A 27 -1.79 0.95 -4.19
C GLU A 27 -0.27 0.94 -4.05
N LEU A 28 0.27 -0.24 -3.71
CA LEU A 28 1.69 -0.54 -3.64
C LEU A 28 1.96 -1.86 -4.37
N PHE A 29 2.93 -1.88 -5.28
CA PHE A 29 3.20 -3.06 -6.10
C PHE A 29 4.65 -3.12 -6.58
N PHE A 30 5.07 -4.29 -7.06
CA PHE A 30 6.35 -4.44 -7.77
C PHE A 30 6.17 -4.12 -9.25
N VAL A 31 7.00 -3.23 -9.78
CA VAL A 31 7.16 -3.05 -11.22
C VAL A 31 8.04 -4.19 -11.76
N THR A 32 9.14 -4.48 -11.05
CA THR A 32 10.00 -5.64 -11.26
C THR A 32 10.60 -6.07 -9.92
N PRO A 33 10.82 -7.38 -9.68
CA PRO A 33 10.34 -8.52 -10.48
C PRO A 33 8.83 -8.73 -10.34
N GLN A 34 8.25 -9.53 -11.23
CA GLN A 34 6.88 -10.03 -11.11
C GLN A 34 6.86 -11.39 -10.39
N ASP A 35 5.66 -11.79 -9.92
CA ASP A 35 5.48 -13.09 -9.30
C ASP A 35 5.90 -14.22 -10.24
N GLY A 36 6.66 -15.18 -9.71
CA GLY A 36 7.23 -16.28 -10.48
C GLY A 36 8.55 -15.95 -11.21
N PHE A 37 9.15 -14.79 -10.95
CA PHE A 37 10.44 -14.43 -11.55
C PHE A 37 11.54 -15.42 -11.17
N ILE A 38 12.32 -15.85 -12.17
CA ILE A 38 13.48 -16.73 -12.00
C ILE A 38 14.72 -15.98 -12.53
N SER A 39 15.74 -15.82 -11.69
CA SER A 39 17.01 -15.20 -12.07
C SER A 39 18.14 -16.22 -12.08
N ALA A 40 18.92 -16.24 -13.17
CA ALA A 40 20.20 -16.94 -13.22
C ALA A 40 21.33 -16.16 -12.54
N SER A 41 21.09 -14.92 -12.13
CA SER A 41 22.04 -14.07 -11.41
C SER A 41 21.58 -13.85 -10.00
N GLN A 42 22.48 -13.95 -9.04
CA GLN A 42 22.20 -13.57 -7.64
C GLN A 42 21.89 -12.08 -7.52
N LYS A 43 22.35 -11.26 -8.47
CA LYS A 43 22.19 -9.83 -8.51
C LYS A 43 21.09 -9.45 -9.50
N PHE A 44 20.07 -8.76 -9.05
CA PHE A 44 18.93 -8.37 -9.88
C PHE A 44 18.31 -7.05 -9.40
N LYS A 45 17.65 -6.36 -10.32
CA LYS A 45 16.94 -5.10 -10.03
C LYS A 45 15.58 -5.38 -9.40
N VAL A 46 15.24 -4.58 -8.41
CA VAL A 46 13.86 -4.42 -7.91
C VAL A 46 13.40 -2.99 -8.16
N GLU A 47 12.16 -2.82 -8.58
CA GLU A 47 11.54 -1.51 -8.80
C GLU A 47 10.14 -1.51 -8.21
N PHE A 48 9.83 -0.45 -7.45
CA PHE A 48 8.62 -0.32 -6.66
C PHE A 48 7.67 0.66 -7.34
N GLY A 49 6.43 0.23 -7.52
CA GLY A 49 5.34 1.05 -8.03
C GLY A 49 4.39 1.45 -6.92
N SER A 50 3.81 2.62 -7.05
CA SER A 50 2.83 3.12 -6.11
C SER A 50 1.81 4.04 -6.78
N LYS A 51 0.57 4.04 -6.26
CA LYS A 51 -0.50 4.95 -6.67
C LYS A 51 -1.01 5.66 -5.43
N ASN A 52 -1.21 6.97 -5.52
CA ASN A 52 -1.65 7.83 -4.42
C ASN A 52 -0.74 7.78 -3.18
N ILE A 53 0.54 7.48 -3.38
CA ILE A 53 1.58 7.52 -2.36
C ILE A 53 2.63 8.57 -2.76
N ASN A 54 2.81 9.58 -1.93
CA ASN A 54 3.92 10.53 -2.02
C ASN A 54 5.15 9.88 -1.38
N VAL A 55 6.03 9.30 -2.18
CA VAL A 55 7.25 8.68 -1.67
C VAL A 55 8.16 9.78 -1.11
N SER A 56 8.46 9.70 0.19
CA SER A 56 9.24 10.69 0.93
C SER A 56 10.37 10.03 1.70
N PRO A 57 11.46 10.75 1.99
CA PRO A 57 12.49 10.24 2.89
C PRO A 57 11.96 9.98 4.31
N ALA A 58 12.60 9.05 5.01
CA ALA A 58 12.39 8.80 6.44
C ALA A 58 12.65 10.06 7.27
N GLY A 59 11.89 10.28 8.31
CA GLY A 59 12.00 11.46 9.18
C GLY A 59 11.45 12.76 8.56
N VAL A 60 10.97 12.73 7.31
CA VAL A 60 10.40 13.90 6.63
C VAL A 60 8.88 13.83 6.67
N ILE A 61 8.28 14.84 7.29
CA ILE A 61 6.82 15.02 7.28
C ILE A 61 6.47 15.83 6.03
N ILE A 62 5.67 15.21 5.15
CA ILE A 62 5.11 15.89 3.98
C ILE A 62 3.64 16.16 4.26
N GLU A 63 3.23 17.43 4.12
CA GLU A 63 1.81 17.77 4.16
C GLU A 63 1.06 17.03 3.03
N LYS A 64 -0.10 16.50 3.38
CA LYS A 64 -0.93 15.78 2.41
C LYS A 64 -1.32 16.73 1.28
N SER A 65 -1.03 16.33 0.06
CA SER A 65 -1.45 17.09 -1.13
C SER A 65 -2.97 16.98 -1.36
N THR A 66 -3.57 15.89 -0.89
CA THR A 66 -5.01 15.61 -0.92
C THR A 66 -5.38 14.72 0.25
N ASP A 67 -6.66 14.69 0.64
CA ASP A 67 -7.16 13.76 1.67
C ASP A 67 -7.04 12.28 1.25
N CYS A 68 -6.78 12.02 -0.02
CA CYS A 68 -6.69 10.69 -0.62
C CYS A 68 -5.25 10.17 -0.77
N SER A 69 -4.25 10.97 -0.44
CA SER A 69 -2.85 10.54 -0.56
C SER A 69 -2.23 10.28 0.81
N VAL A 70 -1.25 9.39 0.83
CA VAL A 70 -0.40 9.12 1.99
C VAL A 70 1.05 9.46 1.64
N SER A 71 1.89 9.72 2.64
CA SER A 71 3.32 10.00 2.44
C SER A 71 4.15 9.04 3.27
N GLY A 72 5.19 8.47 2.65
CA GLY A 72 6.07 7.54 3.34
C GLY A 72 7.14 6.96 2.44
N HIS A 73 7.90 6.01 2.96
CA HIS A 73 9.01 5.36 2.26
C HIS A 73 8.86 3.84 2.25
N HIS A 74 9.51 3.22 1.28
CA HIS A 74 9.40 1.78 1.06
C HIS A 74 10.24 0.99 2.07
N HIS A 75 9.68 -0.14 2.49
CA HIS A 75 10.41 -1.25 3.10
C HIS A 75 10.11 -2.50 2.29
N LEU A 76 11.09 -3.38 2.16
CA LEU A 76 10.96 -4.69 1.50
C LEU A 76 11.14 -5.80 2.54
N ILE A 77 10.10 -6.59 2.71
CA ILE A 77 10.09 -7.76 3.60
C ILE A 77 10.41 -8.99 2.77
N ILE A 78 11.42 -9.74 3.17
CA ILE A 78 11.87 -10.98 2.56
C ILE A 78 11.48 -12.15 3.46
N ASN A 79 10.89 -13.20 2.87
CA ASN A 79 10.52 -14.45 3.56
C ASN A 79 9.63 -14.24 4.79
N ASN A 80 8.67 -13.29 4.70
CA ASN A 80 7.73 -13.00 5.79
C ASN A 80 8.41 -12.68 7.14
N ALA A 81 9.58 -12.04 7.10
CA ALA A 81 10.35 -11.69 8.30
C ALA A 81 9.62 -10.76 9.27
N TYR A 82 8.52 -10.13 8.81
CA TYR A 82 7.72 -9.22 9.62
C TYR A 82 6.24 -9.33 9.28
N ASP A 83 5.40 -9.50 10.30
CA ASP A 83 3.94 -9.52 10.17
C ASP A 83 3.41 -8.10 10.36
N VAL A 84 3.13 -7.43 9.24
CA VAL A 84 2.70 -6.03 9.21
C VAL A 84 1.35 -5.83 9.89
N GLU A 85 0.42 -6.78 9.75
CA GLU A 85 -0.92 -6.68 10.35
C GLU A 85 -0.86 -6.83 11.87
N LYS A 86 -0.01 -7.72 12.37
CA LYS A 86 0.16 -7.94 13.81
C LYS A 86 0.82 -6.76 14.51
N TYR A 87 1.73 -6.06 13.82
CA TYR A 87 2.55 -5.00 14.41
C TYR A 87 2.29 -3.61 13.79
N GLU A 88 1.08 -3.37 13.31
CA GLU A 88 0.66 -2.18 12.58
C GLU A 88 0.96 -0.83 13.26
N ASN A 89 1.03 -0.80 14.59
CA ASN A 89 1.30 0.41 15.38
C ASN A 89 2.75 0.48 15.90
N GLN A 90 3.61 -0.45 15.49
CA GLN A 90 5.01 -0.47 15.89
C GLN A 90 5.91 -0.08 14.73
N PRO A 91 7.05 0.55 14.99
CA PRO A 91 8.03 0.80 13.94
C PRO A 91 8.47 -0.50 13.28
N ILE A 92 8.52 -0.49 11.94
CA ILE A 92 9.07 -1.58 11.14
C ILE A 92 10.53 -1.78 11.55
N PRO A 93 10.93 -2.97 12.03
CA PRO A 93 12.26 -3.17 12.59
C PRO A 93 13.35 -3.18 11.51
N PHE A 94 14.59 -2.94 11.93
CA PHE A 94 15.77 -3.17 11.11
C PHE A 94 16.19 -4.64 11.24
N ASP A 95 16.21 -5.37 10.14
CA ASP A 95 16.60 -6.77 10.06
C ASP A 95 17.26 -7.06 8.70
N ASN A 96 18.03 -8.14 8.59
CA ASN A 96 18.66 -8.54 7.33
C ASN A 96 17.65 -8.90 6.23
N ASN A 97 16.44 -9.31 6.63
CA ASN A 97 15.32 -9.64 5.75
C ASN A 97 14.26 -8.52 5.67
N ILE A 98 14.56 -7.34 6.21
CA ILE A 98 13.69 -6.17 6.14
C ILE A 98 14.53 -4.99 5.67
N LEU A 99 14.49 -4.73 4.35
CA LEU A 99 15.30 -3.68 3.75
C LEU A 99 14.57 -2.34 3.81
N HIS A 100 15.29 -1.30 4.21
CA HIS A 100 14.77 0.05 4.43
C HIS A 100 15.26 1.00 3.33
N PHE A 101 14.33 1.64 2.62
CA PHE A 101 14.60 2.61 1.54
C PHE A 101 14.33 4.04 2.01
N GLY A 102 14.96 4.39 3.13
CA GLY A 102 14.73 5.65 3.85
C GLY A 102 15.12 6.93 3.12
N GLY A 103 15.77 6.85 1.98
CA GLY A 103 16.02 8.01 1.11
C GLY A 103 14.91 8.28 0.10
N GLY A 104 13.79 7.55 0.16
CA GLY A 104 12.70 7.66 -0.81
C GLY A 104 13.01 6.96 -2.14
N GLN A 105 13.88 5.96 -2.13
CA GLN A 105 14.24 5.20 -3.32
C GLN A 105 13.00 4.42 -3.82
N LYS A 106 12.86 4.37 -5.14
CA LYS A 106 11.82 3.61 -5.84
C LYS A 106 12.38 2.38 -6.55
N GLU A 107 13.69 2.16 -6.47
CA GLU A 107 14.37 1.01 -7.05
C GLU A 107 15.66 0.71 -6.28
N ALA A 108 16.11 -0.53 -6.39
CA ALA A 108 17.37 -0.97 -5.83
C ALA A 108 17.90 -2.17 -6.61
N GLU A 109 19.16 -2.50 -6.38
CA GLU A 109 19.77 -3.73 -6.82
C GLU A 109 19.95 -4.64 -5.61
N LEU A 110 19.33 -5.83 -5.64
CA LEU A 110 19.44 -6.84 -4.60
C LEU A 110 20.45 -7.91 -4.99
N THR A 111 21.07 -8.49 -3.98
CA THR A 111 21.91 -9.69 -4.13
C THR A 111 21.41 -10.73 -3.15
N LEU A 112 20.87 -11.83 -3.67
CA LEU A 112 20.38 -12.94 -2.86
C LEU A 112 21.09 -14.24 -3.29
N PRO A 113 21.47 -15.12 -2.34
CA PRO A 113 21.97 -16.45 -2.65
C PRO A 113 20.96 -17.27 -3.47
N PRO A 114 21.39 -18.35 -4.14
CA PRO A 114 20.46 -19.29 -4.75
C PRO A 114 19.42 -19.80 -3.78
N GLY A 115 18.13 -19.77 -4.18
CA GLY A 115 17.03 -20.16 -3.31
C GLY A 115 15.69 -19.58 -3.77
N LYS A 116 14.64 -19.91 -3.00
CA LYS A 116 13.27 -19.38 -3.21
C LYS A 116 12.97 -18.35 -2.14
N TYR A 117 12.38 -17.26 -2.55
CA TYR A 117 12.10 -16.12 -1.70
C TYR A 117 10.66 -15.63 -1.91
N SER A 118 10.03 -15.21 -0.84
CA SER A 118 8.85 -14.36 -0.92
C SER A 118 9.25 -12.90 -0.66
N LEU A 119 8.69 -11.98 -1.42
CA LEU A 119 8.94 -10.54 -1.31
C LEU A 119 7.62 -9.81 -1.13
N GLN A 120 7.57 -8.86 -0.20
CA GLN A 120 6.43 -7.99 0.03
C GLN A 120 6.90 -6.56 0.33
N LEU A 121 6.23 -5.56 -0.25
CA LEU A 121 6.47 -4.16 0.08
C LEU A 121 5.50 -3.69 1.16
N VAL A 122 5.97 -2.78 1.98
CA VAL A 122 5.16 -2.01 2.94
C VAL A 122 5.62 -0.55 2.92
N ILE A 123 4.70 0.37 3.13
CA ILE A 123 5.00 1.80 3.29
C ILE A 123 5.04 2.13 4.78
N GLY A 124 6.19 2.64 5.23
CA GLY A 124 6.38 3.23 6.54
C GLY A 124 6.25 4.75 6.50
N ASP A 125 5.65 5.32 7.54
CA ASP A 125 5.58 6.77 7.74
C ASP A 125 6.94 7.36 8.17
N TYR A 126 6.96 8.64 8.54
CA TYR A 126 8.17 9.34 9.01
C TYR A 126 8.76 8.75 10.31
N GLU A 127 7.96 8.02 11.10
CA GLU A 127 8.36 7.27 12.30
C GLU A 127 8.64 5.79 12.04
N HIS A 128 8.63 5.35 10.76
CA HIS A 128 8.75 3.95 10.32
C HIS A 128 7.56 3.05 10.69
N LYS A 129 6.42 3.60 11.06
CA LYS A 129 5.21 2.80 11.33
C LYS A 129 4.49 2.49 10.03
N PRO A 130 3.94 1.27 9.88
CA PRO A 130 3.12 0.96 8.72
C PRO A 130 1.96 1.95 8.57
N ILE A 131 1.76 2.46 7.35
CA ILE A 131 0.64 3.37 7.06
C ILE A 131 -0.59 2.56 6.71
N ASN A 132 -1.73 2.95 7.26
CA ASN A 132 -3.02 2.34 6.97
C ASN A 132 -3.72 3.00 5.78
N GLN A 133 -4.58 2.23 5.09
CA GLN A 133 -5.39 2.74 4.01
C GLN A 133 -6.29 3.88 4.47
N VAL A 134 -6.40 4.92 3.67
CA VAL A 134 -7.26 6.09 3.93
C VAL A 134 -8.73 5.64 3.99
N GLY A 135 -9.47 6.12 5.00
CA GLY A 135 -10.91 5.85 5.14
C GLY A 135 -11.27 4.58 5.93
N SER A 136 -10.31 3.79 6.38
CA SER A 136 -10.59 2.57 7.14
C SER A 136 -10.54 2.77 8.66
N TYR A 137 -11.37 3.67 9.18
CA TYR A 137 -11.43 3.94 10.64
C TYR A 137 -11.87 2.74 11.50
N LYS A 138 -12.32 1.64 10.90
CA LYS A 138 -12.83 0.45 11.62
C LYS A 138 -12.06 -0.84 11.35
N ASN A 139 -11.27 -0.91 10.30
CA ASN A 139 -10.46 -2.07 9.99
C ASN A 139 -9.09 -1.57 9.54
N TYR A 140 -8.13 -1.56 10.44
CA TYR A 140 -6.74 -1.27 10.11
C TYR A 140 -6.32 -2.21 8.98
N LYS A 141 -5.99 -1.64 7.84
CA LYS A 141 -5.40 -2.35 6.71
C LYS A 141 -4.12 -1.63 6.33
N PRO A 142 -2.95 -2.15 6.72
CA PRO A 142 -1.68 -1.59 6.29
C PRO A 142 -1.58 -1.54 4.77
N ILE A 143 -0.90 -0.52 4.25
CA ILE A 143 -0.61 -0.43 2.83
C ILE A 143 0.57 -1.34 2.53
N VAL A 144 0.25 -2.51 2.02
CA VAL A 144 1.21 -3.53 1.59
C VAL A 144 0.97 -3.92 0.14
N SER A 145 2.02 -4.35 -0.55
CA SER A 145 1.87 -4.95 -1.87
C SER A 145 1.30 -6.36 -1.77
N LYS A 146 0.81 -6.88 -2.91
CA LYS A 146 0.71 -8.32 -3.07
C LYS A 146 2.09 -8.94 -2.85
N GLN A 147 2.14 -10.05 -2.10
CA GLN A 147 3.36 -10.84 -1.99
C GLN A 147 3.66 -11.52 -3.33
N ILE A 148 4.91 -11.48 -3.73
CA ILE A 148 5.41 -12.20 -4.90
C ILE A 148 6.42 -13.26 -4.47
N ASN A 149 6.55 -14.32 -5.26
CA ASN A 149 7.53 -15.38 -5.08
C ASN A 149 8.54 -15.33 -6.22
N ILE A 150 9.81 -15.44 -5.89
CA ILE A 150 10.90 -15.44 -6.86
C ILE A 150 11.85 -16.61 -6.58
N GLU A 151 12.65 -16.98 -7.58
CA GLU A 151 13.69 -17.97 -7.46
C GLU A 151 15.01 -17.44 -8.03
N ILE A 152 16.08 -17.62 -7.25
CA ILE A 152 17.45 -17.39 -7.71
C ILE A 152 18.03 -18.78 -8.00
N ALA A 153 18.32 -19.03 -9.26
CA ALA A 153 18.90 -20.31 -9.73
C ALA A 153 20.33 -20.49 -9.19
N PRO A 154 20.78 -21.74 -9.03
CA PRO A 154 22.15 -22.07 -8.62
C PRO A 154 23.23 -21.50 -9.54
#